data_a1db4467661494c8c464f5939f9ac43e
#
_entry.id   a1db4467661494c8c464f5939f9ac43e
#
_cell.length_a   1.000
_cell.length_b   1.000
_cell.length_c   1.000
_cell.angle_alpha   90.00
_cell.angle_beta   90.00
_cell.angle_gamma   90.00
#
_symmetry.space_group_name_H-M   'P 1'
#
loop_
_entity.id
_entity.type
_entity.pdbx_description
1 polymer ?
#
loop_
_entity_poly.entity_id
_entity_poly.type
_entity_poly.pdbx_seq_one_letter_code
_entity_poly.pdbx_strand_id
1 'polypeptide(L)'
;MAALQQASRTVPIVFVTTIDPVGGGLVESLARPGGNATGFSTREFSMFGKSLELLKEIAPRMSRVAVIRDPAVAGGSGGFAAIQTVAPSFGVELTPIGVRTADEIERSIVAFARSGNGGVIVVGPTSSVQPHRNLIIALATQHRLPAIYTNTIWSKAGGLISYGPDNLDQYRRAAGYVDRILRGEKPADLPIQQPTKFELVINLKTAKAMGVTVPEALLARADKVIE
;
A
#
# COMPACT_ATOMS: atom_id res chain seq x y z
N MET A 1 -15.79 -1.64 -8.86
CA MET A 1 -15.81 -2.87 -9.67
C MET A 1 -17.12 -3.64 -9.50
N ALA A 2 -17.44 -4.17 -8.31
CA ALA A 2 -18.65 -4.98 -8.12
C ALA A 2 -19.95 -4.34 -8.68
N ALA A 3 -20.16 -3.06 -8.46
CA ALA A 3 -21.32 -2.36 -9.01
C ALA A 3 -21.37 -2.37 -10.55
N LEU A 4 -20.23 -2.25 -11.23
CA LEU A 4 -20.18 -2.32 -12.70
C LEU A 4 -20.51 -3.75 -13.21
N GLN A 5 -20.02 -4.77 -12.52
CA GLN A 5 -20.31 -6.16 -12.87
C GLN A 5 -21.78 -6.55 -12.57
N GLN A 6 -22.40 -5.91 -11.58
CA GLN A 6 -23.83 -6.05 -11.33
C GLN A 6 -24.67 -5.37 -12.44
N ALA A 7 -24.20 -4.22 -12.93
CA ALA A 7 -24.89 -3.46 -13.97
C ALA A 7 -24.75 -4.12 -15.36
N SER A 8 -23.63 -4.80 -15.64
CA SER A 8 -23.43 -5.46 -16.94
C SER A 8 -22.54 -6.71 -16.82
N ARG A 9 -22.95 -7.78 -17.50
CA ARG A 9 -22.17 -9.01 -17.68
C ARG A 9 -21.51 -9.13 -19.05
N THR A 10 -21.78 -8.18 -19.95
CA THR A 10 -21.33 -8.22 -21.35
C THR A 10 -20.43 -7.07 -21.72
N VAL A 11 -20.63 -5.88 -21.15
CA VAL A 11 -19.77 -4.73 -21.41
C VAL A 11 -18.38 -5.00 -20.82
N PRO A 12 -17.29 -4.93 -21.64
CA PRO A 12 -15.94 -5.11 -21.17
C PRO A 12 -15.55 -4.11 -20.06
N ILE A 13 -14.89 -4.61 -19.02
CA ILE A 13 -14.42 -3.80 -17.91
C ILE A 13 -12.91 -4.00 -17.78
N VAL A 14 -12.13 -2.93 -17.95
CA VAL A 14 -10.70 -2.92 -17.67
C VAL A 14 -10.48 -2.14 -16.36
N PHE A 15 -10.13 -2.86 -15.31
CA PHE A 15 -9.86 -2.25 -14.02
C PHE A 15 -8.37 -1.96 -13.81
N VAL A 16 -8.08 -0.94 -13.02
CA VAL A 16 -6.71 -0.57 -12.59
C VAL A 16 -6.71 -0.39 -11.08
N THR A 17 -5.59 -0.67 -10.45
CA THR A 17 -5.37 -0.50 -9.01
C THR A 17 -6.34 -1.30 -8.11
N THR A 18 -6.84 -2.44 -8.60
CA THR A 18 -7.69 -3.31 -7.80
C THR A 18 -6.84 -4.19 -6.88
N ILE A 19 -7.19 -4.21 -5.59
CA ILE A 19 -6.54 -5.08 -4.61
C ILE A 19 -7.31 -6.40 -4.59
N ASP A 20 -6.63 -7.52 -4.85
CA ASP A 20 -7.20 -8.87 -4.81
C ASP A 20 -8.50 -9.07 -5.64
N PRO A 21 -8.40 -9.03 -6.96
CA PRO A 21 -9.56 -9.25 -7.80
C PRO A 21 -10.12 -10.68 -7.72
N VAL A 22 -9.29 -11.66 -7.36
CA VAL A 22 -9.71 -13.07 -7.18
C VAL A 22 -10.41 -13.25 -5.83
N GLY A 23 -9.77 -12.86 -4.72
CA GLY A 23 -10.38 -12.97 -3.40
C GLY A 23 -11.61 -12.06 -3.22
N GLY A 24 -11.73 -11.00 -4.01
CA GLY A 24 -12.93 -10.16 -4.10
C GLY A 24 -14.02 -10.72 -4.99
N GLY A 25 -13.85 -11.91 -5.59
CA GLY A 25 -14.84 -12.54 -6.48
C GLY A 25 -15.09 -11.79 -7.78
N LEU A 26 -14.15 -10.93 -8.20
CA LEU A 26 -14.31 -10.11 -9.42
C LEU A 26 -13.88 -10.88 -10.69
N VAL A 27 -12.98 -11.83 -10.54
CA VAL A 27 -12.44 -12.68 -11.60
C VAL A 27 -12.19 -14.10 -11.06
N GLU A 28 -12.14 -15.10 -11.94
CA GLU A 28 -11.94 -16.51 -11.56
C GLU A 28 -10.47 -16.77 -11.13
N SER A 29 -9.51 -16.24 -11.89
CA SER A 29 -8.08 -16.35 -11.58
C SER A 29 -7.31 -15.19 -12.22
N LEU A 30 -6.04 -15.01 -11.82
CA LEU A 30 -5.18 -14.01 -12.44
C LEU A 30 -4.82 -14.40 -13.89
N ALA A 31 -4.60 -15.68 -14.16
CA ALA A 31 -4.22 -16.17 -15.49
C ALA A 31 -5.40 -16.21 -16.47
N ARG A 32 -6.58 -16.52 -15.98
CA ARG A 32 -7.83 -16.58 -16.76
C ARG A 32 -8.93 -15.89 -15.97
N PRO A 33 -9.20 -14.60 -16.25
CA PRO A 33 -10.17 -13.82 -15.50
C PRO A 33 -11.61 -14.38 -15.57
N GLY A 34 -11.98 -14.97 -16.69
CA GLY A 34 -13.35 -15.41 -16.96
C GLY A 34 -14.32 -14.21 -17.05
N GLY A 35 -15.40 -14.29 -17.74
CA GLY A 35 -16.39 -13.21 -17.80
C GLY A 35 -15.91 -11.95 -18.55
N ASN A 36 -16.43 -10.77 -18.16
CA ASN A 36 -16.25 -9.50 -18.90
C ASN A 36 -15.24 -8.53 -18.26
N ALA A 37 -14.49 -8.95 -17.25
CA ALA A 37 -13.56 -8.08 -16.54
C ALA A 37 -12.13 -8.61 -16.60
N THR A 38 -11.18 -7.69 -16.83
CA THR A 38 -9.73 -7.91 -16.76
C THR A 38 -9.03 -6.64 -16.27
N GLY A 39 -7.71 -6.66 -16.12
CA GLY A 39 -6.99 -5.43 -15.80
C GLY A 39 -5.72 -5.61 -14.99
N PHE A 40 -5.50 -4.65 -14.07
CA PHE A 40 -4.24 -4.48 -13.36
C PHE A 40 -4.47 -4.47 -11.85
N SER A 41 -3.87 -5.44 -11.16
CA SER A 41 -3.88 -5.53 -9.70
C SER A 41 -2.75 -4.69 -9.11
N THR A 42 -2.98 -4.11 -7.93
CA THR A 42 -1.90 -3.46 -7.15
C THR A 42 -1.27 -4.42 -6.15
N ARG A 43 -1.71 -5.67 -6.12
CA ARG A 43 -1.36 -6.57 -5.05
C ARG A 43 -0.16 -7.44 -5.39
N GLU A 44 0.92 -7.16 -4.72
CA GLU A 44 1.95 -8.11 -4.43
C GLU A 44 2.20 -8.08 -2.92
N PHE A 45 1.91 -9.17 -2.21
CA PHE A 45 2.08 -9.22 -0.75
C PHE A 45 3.53 -9.12 -0.31
N SER A 46 4.49 -9.53 -1.16
CA SER A 46 5.92 -9.40 -0.89
C SER A 46 6.36 -7.96 -0.63
N MET A 47 5.66 -6.97 -1.23
CA MET A 47 5.93 -5.55 -0.99
C MET A 47 5.80 -5.16 0.49
N PHE A 48 4.95 -5.83 1.27
CA PHE A 48 4.80 -5.50 2.69
C PHE A 48 5.96 -5.99 3.53
N GLY A 49 6.57 -7.12 3.16
CA GLY A 49 7.85 -7.56 3.73
C GLY A 49 8.96 -6.54 3.43
N LYS A 50 9.03 -6.05 2.19
CA LYS A 50 9.96 -5.00 1.79
C LYS A 50 9.71 -3.67 2.53
N SER A 51 8.46 -3.33 2.80
CA SER A 51 8.12 -2.15 3.61
C SER A 51 8.69 -2.26 5.04
N LEU A 52 8.62 -3.43 5.66
CA LEU A 52 9.21 -3.64 6.98
C LEU A 52 10.74 -3.54 6.95
N GLU A 53 11.39 -4.11 5.93
CA GLU A 53 12.83 -4.01 5.71
C GLU A 53 13.27 -2.54 5.59
N LEU A 54 12.64 -1.77 4.69
CA LEU A 54 12.94 -0.35 4.48
C LEU A 54 12.73 0.48 5.76
N LEU A 55 11.69 0.17 6.52
CA LEU A 55 11.43 0.85 7.78
C LEU A 55 12.50 0.51 8.83
N LYS A 56 13.00 -0.72 8.85
CA LYS A 56 14.11 -1.16 9.71
C LYS A 56 15.44 -0.51 9.32
N GLU A 57 15.68 -0.29 8.03
CA GLU A 57 16.88 0.42 7.58
C GLU A 57 16.93 1.87 8.11
N ILE A 58 15.79 2.56 8.14
CA ILE A 58 15.68 3.93 8.70
C ILE A 58 15.68 3.94 10.21
N ALA A 59 15.10 2.93 10.84
CA ALA A 59 14.96 2.86 12.29
C ALA A 59 15.50 1.51 12.83
N PRO A 60 16.83 1.28 12.83
CA PRO A 60 17.42 -0.03 13.18
C PRO A 60 17.07 -0.53 14.58
N ARG A 61 16.87 0.40 15.53
CA ARG A 61 16.51 0.09 16.93
C ARG A 61 15.01 -0.17 17.13
N MET A 62 14.19 -0.02 16.08
CA MET A 62 12.76 -0.27 16.15
C MET A 62 12.49 -1.74 16.47
N SER A 63 11.68 -1.99 17.49
CA SER A 63 11.28 -3.34 17.93
C SER A 63 9.77 -3.56 17.88
N ARG A 64 9.00 -2.53 17.56
CA ARG A 64 7.54 -2.56 17.51
C ARG A 64 7.02 -1.82 16.28
N VAL A 65 6.00 -2.38 15.63
CA VAL A 65 5.37 -1.73 14.46
C VAL A 65 3.86 -1.71 14.61
N ALA A 66 3.28 -0.53 14.57
CA ALA A 66 1.84 -0.36 14.39
C ALA A 66 1.49 -0.56 12.92
N VAL A 67 0.59 -1.50 12.64
CA VAL A 67 0.10 -1.75 11.29
C VAL A 67 -1.31 -1.19 11.17
N ILE A 68 -1.42 -0.03 10.52
CA ILE A 68 -2.69 0.65 10.29
C ILE A 68 -3.38 0.00 9.09
N ARG A 69 -4.56 -0.57 9.30
CA ARG A 69 -5.31 -1.31 8.28
C ARG A 69 -6.81 -1.22 8.46
N ASP A 70 -7.55 -1.46 7.39
CA ASP A 70 -8.98 -1.73 7.47
C ASP A 70 -9.21 -3.25 7.61
N PRO A 71 -9.69 -3.74 8.77
CA PRO A 71 -9.91 -5.16 8.97
C PRO A 71 -11.09 -5.73 8.17
N ALA A 72 -12.02 -4.87 7.73
CA ALA A 72 -13.18 -5.27 6.93
C ALA A 72 -12.82 -5.57 5.46
N VAL A 73 -11.63 -5.19 5.02
CA VAL A 73 -11.18 -5.35 3.63
C VAL A 73 -10.11 -6.43 3.54
N ALA A 74 -10.31 -7.41 2.66
CA ALA A 74 -9.38 -8.54 2.45
C ALA A 74 -7.93 -8.08 2.22
N GLY A 75 -7.72 -6.98 1.48
CA GLY A 75 -6.41 -6.36 1.28
C GLY A 75 -5.70 -5.92 2.55
N GLY A 76 -6.44 -5.38 3.52
CA GLY A 76 -5.90 -4.99 4.83
C GLY A 76 -5.47 -6.18 5.68
N SER A 77 -6.30 -7.23 5.69
CA SER A 77 -6.01 -8.46 6.43
C SER A 77 -4.87 -9.24 5.81
N GLY A 78 -4.84 -9.39 4.49
CA GLY A 78 -3.76 -10.09 3.78
C GLY A 78 -2.42 -9.37 3.87
N GLY A 79 -2.40 -8.04 3.78
CA GLY A 79 -1.17 -7.26 3.97
C GLY A 79 -0.63 -7.38 5.39
N PHE A 80 -1.50 -7.39 6.40
CA PHE A 80 -1.09 -7.64 7.79
C PHE A 80 -0.47 -9.04 7.96
N ALA A 81 -1.12 -10.08 7.42
CA ALA A 81 -0.61 -11.45 7.47
C ALA A 81 0.77 -11.58 6.80
N ALA A 82 0.98 -10.90 5.67
CA ALA A 82 2.28 -10.90 5.00
C ALA A 82 3.38 -10.27 5.86
N ILE A 83 3.09 -9.14 6.54
CA ILE A 83 4.05 -8.53 7.48
C ILE A 83 4.28 -9.46 8.67
N GLN A 84 3.23 -10.08 9.20
CA GLN A 84 3.30 -10.98 10.35
C GLN A 84 4.22 -12.18 10.11
N THR A 85 4.24 -12.68 8.86
CA THR A 85 5.12 -13.80 8.48
C THR A 85 6.60 -13.45 8.58
N VAL A 86 6.97 -12.22 8.24
CA VAL A 86 8.39 -11.78 8.22
C VAL A 86 8.83 -11.04 9.48
N ALA A 87 7.92 -10.52 10.28
CA ALA A 87 8.21 -9.71 11.46
C ALA A 87 9.19 -10.39 12.47
N PRO A 88 9.09 -11.71 12.72
CA PRO A 88 10.04 -12.39 13.63
C PRO A 88 11.49 -12.31 13.14
N SER A 89 11.75 -12.41 11.83
CA SER A 89 13.11 -12.33 11.27
C SER A 89 13.74 -10.93 11.44
N PHE A 90 12.92 -9.89 11.63
CA PHE A 90 13.37 -8.54 11.93
C PHE A 90 13.36 -8.19 13.43
N GLY A 91 13.00 -9.14 14.29
CA GLY A 91 12.88 -8.91 15.74
C GLY A 91 11.83 -7.83 16.07
N VAL A 92 10.67 -7.85 15.40
CA VAL A 92 9.62 -6.83 15.51
C VAL A 92 8.31 -7.44 15.99
N GLU A 93 7.72 -6.80 17.01
CA GLU A 93 6.37 -7.07 17.47
C GLU A 93 5.35 -6.20 16.70
N LEU A 94 4.24 -6.78 16.26
CA LEU A 94 3.21 -6.09 15.51
C LEU A 94 2.00 -5.74 16.37
N THR A 95 1.52 -4.50 16.23
CA THR A 95 0.28 -4.02 16.84
C THR A 95 -0.69 -3.61 15.72
N PRO A 96 -1.79 -4.34 15.48
CA PRO A 96 -2.77 -3.93 14.48
C PRO A 96 -3.61 -2.74 14.96
N ILE A 97 -3.77 -1.73 14.09
CA ILE A 97 -4.64 -0.56 14.32
C ILE A 97 -5.70 -0.53 13.23
N GLY A 98 -6.97 -0.58 13.62
CA GLY A 98 -8.10 -0.46 12.69
C GLY A 98 -8.39 0.99 12.30
N VAL A 99 -8.85 1.21 11.06
CA VAL A 99 -9.28 2.54 10.56
C VAL A 99 -10.80 2.61 10.52
N ARG A 100 -11.43 2.90 11.65
CA ARG A 100 -12.88 3.10 11.71
C ARG A 100 -13.25 4.58 11.80
N THR A 101 -12.70 5.27 12.78
CA THR A 101 -12.92 6.70 13.02
C THR A 101 -11.60 7.42 13.27
N ALA A 102 -11.58 8.74 13.05
CA ALA A 102 -10.43 9.59 13.35
C ALA A 102 -9.98 9.47 14.80
N ASP A 103 -10.95 9.50 15.73
CA ASP A 103 -10.69 9.42 17.17
C ASP A 103 -10.09 8.08 17.62
N GLU A 104 -10.52 6.97 17.00
CA GLU A 104 -9.94 5.65 17.26
C GLU A 104 -8.50 5.54 16.74
N ILE A 105 -8.24 6.08 15.55
CA ILE A 105 -6.90 6.14 14.97
C ILE A 105 -5.98 6.95 15.87
N GLU A 106 -6.39 8.14 16.28
CA GLU A 106 -5.62 9.02 17.16
C GLU A 106 -5.30 8.34 18.47
N ARG A 107 -6.32 7.87 19.20
CA ARG A 107 -6.12 7.17 20.49
C ARG A 107 -5.17 5.99 20.37
N SER A 108 -5.30 5.19 19.30
CA SER A 108 -4.46 4.00 19.09
C SER A 108 -3.02 4.37 18.80
N ILE A 109 -2.77 5.37 17.94
CA ILE A 109 -1.41 5.82 17.62
C ILE A 109 -0.76 6.47 18.86
N VAL A 110 -1.49 7.31 19.60
CA VAL A 110 -0.99 7.94 20.83
C VAL A 110 -0.65 6.89 21.89
N ALA A 111 -1.50 5.89 22.08
CA ALA A 111 -1.25 4.79 23.02
C ALA A 111 0.00 3.99 22.60
N PHE A 112 0.11 3.65 21.31
CA PHE A 112 1.26 2.93 20.76
C PHE A 112 2.58 3.70 20.94
N ALA A 113 2.57 5.02 20.76
CA ALA A 113 3.75 5.87 20.83
C ALA A 113 4.39 5.92 22.23
N ARG A 114 3.60 5.72 23.29
CA ARG A 114 4.07 5.83 24.70
C ARG A 114 5.20 4.87 25.06
N SER A 115 5.29 3.71 24.41
CA SER A 115 6.28 2.68 24.75
C SER A 115 7.62 2.83 24.01
N GLY A 116 7.81 3.83 23.18
CA GLY A 116 9.05 4.09 22.43
C GLY A 116 9.40 3.01 21.40
N ASN A 117 10.50 3.20 20.67
CA ASN A 117 11.05 2.27 19.66
C ASN A 117 10.02 1.73 18.65
N GLY A 118 9.01 2.53 18.34
CA GLY A 118 7.93 2.17 17.44
C GLY A 118 8.13 2.71 16.03
N GLY A 119 7.51 2.03 15.06
CA GLY A 119 7.32 2.50 13.70
C GLY A 119 5.89 2.24 13.22
N VAL A 120 5.55 2.75 12.04
CA VAL A 120 4.19 2.63 11.48
C VAL A 120 4.28 2.10 10.05
N ILE A 121 3.47 1.09 9.74
CA ILE A 121 3.20 0.65 8.37
C ILE A 121 1.71 0.86 8.08
N VAL A 122 1.41 1.56 7.00
CA VAL A 122 0.03 1.75 6.55
C VAL A 122 -0.28 0.75 5.45
N VAL A 123 -1.28 -0.11 5.70
CA VAL A 123 -1.71 -1.17 4.80
C VAL A 123 -3.19 -0.99 4.49
N GLY A 124 -3.56 -1.12 3.25
CA GLY A 124 -4.97 -1.18 2.90
C GLY A 124 -5.37 -0.29 1.73
N PRO A 125 -6.64 -0.40 1.34
CA PRO A 125 -7.14 0.30 0.19
C PRO A 125 -7.19 1.80 0.44
N THR A 126 -6.97 2.53 -0.63
CA THR A 126 -7.04 3.99 -0.66
C THR A 126 -8.38 4.52 -0.13
N SER A 127 -9.47 3.80 -0.36
CA SER A 127 -10.82 4.24 0.01
C SER A 127 -11.07 4.38 1.51
N SER A 128 -10.53 3.49 2.35
CA SER A 128 -10.78 3.52 3.80
C SER A 128 -9.69 4.24 4.59
N VAL A 129 -8.43 4.17 4.15
CA VAL A 129 -7.28 4.73 4.89
C VAL A 129 -6.95 6.16 4.45
N GLN A 130 -7.11 6.47 3.16
CA GLN A 130 -6.74 7.77 2.59
C GLN A 130 -7.53 8.97 3.16
N PRO A 131 -8.81 8.88 3.54
CA PRO A 131 -9.50 9.99 4.20
C PRO A 131 -8.81 10.45 5.49
N HIS A 132 -8.10 9.55 6.17
CA HIS A 132 -7.39 9.82 7.42
C HIS A 132 -5.89 10.13 7.20
N ARG A 133 -5.44 10.27 5.95
CA ARG A 133 -4.01 10.43 5.60
C ARG A 133 -3.33 11.55 6.38
N ASN A 134 -3.90 12.75 6.38
CA ASN A 134 -3.28 13.90 7.01
C ASN A 134 -3.17 13.73 8.53
N LEU A 135 -4.18 13.14 9.15
CA LEU A 135 -4.16 12.80 10.58
C LEU A 135 -3.05 11.78 10.89
N ILE A 136 -2.98 10.69 10.14
CA ILE A 136 -1.96 9.64 10.35
C ILE A 136 -0.55 10.20 10.18
N ILE A 137 -0.31 11.01 9.15
CA ILE A 137 0.99 11.66 8.91
C ILE A 137 1.33 12.61 10.06
N ALA A 138 0.39 13.45 10.49
CA ALA A 138 0.60 14.39 11.59
C ALA A 138 0.96 13.67 12.90
N LEU A 139 0.21 12.64 13.26
CA LEU A 139 0.46 11.85 14.46
C LEU A 139 1.79 11.10 14.40
N ALA A 140 2.13 10.47 13.26
CA ALA A 140 3.42 9.82 13.08
C ALA A 140 4.58 10.82 13.25
N THR A 141 4.46 12.02 12.67
CA THR A 141 5.48 13.07 12.79
C THR A 141 5.57 13.61 14.20
N GLN A 142 4.45 13.95 14.82
CA GLN A 142 4.38 14.48 16.18
C GLN A 142 5.01 13.53 17.21
N HIS A 143 4.74 12.24 17.07
CA HIS A 143 5.25 11.22 17.98
C HIS A 143 6.58 10.62 17.54
N ARG A 144 7.21 11.15 16.49
CA ARG A 144 8.49 10.68 15.93
C ARG A 144 8.48 9.16 15.64
N LEU A 145 7.38 8.67 15.09
CA LEU A 145 7.21 7.30 14.65
C LEU A 145 7.61 7.21 13.16
N PRO A 146 8.78 6.65 12.82
CA PRO A 146 9.11 6.41 11.42
C PRO A 146 7.99 5.64 10.74
N ALA A 147 7.52 6.13 9.59
CA ALA A 147 6.33 5.61 8.95
C ALA A 147 6.56 5.36 7.46
N ILE A 148 6.09 4.19 6.98
CA ILE A 148 6.09 3.83 5.58
C ILE A 148 4.67 3.62 5.05
N TYR A 149 4.45 4.09 3.84
CA TYR A 149 3.15 4.13 3.17
C TYR A 149 3.19 3.44 1.81
N THR A 150 2.03 3.03 1.30
CA THR A 150 1.92 2.17 0.11
C THR A 150 1.90 2.92 -1.23
N ASN A 151 1.94 4.26 -1.24
CA ASN A 151 1.99 5.03 -2.49
C ASN A 151 2.54 6.45 -2.27
N THR A 152 2.98 7.06 -3.37
CA THR A 152 3.67 8.37 -3.39
C THR A 152 2.80 9.57 -2.96
N ILE A 153 1.47 9.42 -2.95
CA ILE A 153 0.55 10.48 -2.50
C ILE A 153 0.80 10.81 -1.02
N TRP A 154 1.17 9.80 -0.22
CA TRP A 154 1.47 9.99 1.19
C TRP A 154 2.76 10.78 1.41
N SER A 155 3.85 10.42 0.71
CA SER A 155 5.12 11.17 0.83
C SER A 155 5.00 12.59 0.32
N LYS A 156 4.23 12.82 -0.75
CA LYS A 156 3.91 14.18 -1.24
C LYS A 156 3.09 14.99 -0.24
N ALA A 157 2.30 14.35 0.61
CA ALA A 157 1.52 14.99 1.67
C ALA A 157 2.29 15.16 2.98
N GLY A 158 3.58 14.81 3.02
CA GLY A 158 4.43 14.94 4.20
C GLY A 158 4.77 13.62 4.90
N GLY A 159 4.36 12.47 4.37
CA GLY A 159 4.77 11.16 4.89
C GLY A 159 6.27 10.90 4.70
N LEU A 160 6.91 10.20 5.64
CA LEU A 160 8.36 10.00 5.66
C LEU A 160 8.87 9.18 4.47
N ILE A 161 8.30 7.99 4.26
CA ILE A 161 8.65 7.09 3.16
C ILE A 161 7.38 6.55 2.52
N SER A 162 7.38 6.39 1.21
CA SER A 162 6.44 5.52 0.52
C SER A 162 7.18 4.51 -0.36
N TYR A 163 6.67 3.28 -0.34
CA TYR A 163 7.08 2.21 -1.23
C TYR A 163 5.84 1.51 -1.77
N GLY A 164 5.68 1.51 -3.07
CA GLY A 164 4.50 0.92 -3.70
C GLY A 164 4.54 0.96 -5.22
N PRO A 165 3.53 0.34 -5.88
CA PRO A 165 3.48 0.27 -7.32
C PRO A 165 3.40 1.66 -7.97
N ASP A 166 4.05 1.81 -9.13
CA ASP A 166 3.84 2.94 -10.03
C ASP A 166 2.45 2.82 -10.67
N ASN A 167 1.48 3.49 -10.05
CA ASN A 167 0.11 3.48 -10.55
C ASN A 167 0.00 4.09 -11.94
N LEU A 168 0.84 5.07 -12.29
CA LEU A 168 0.80 5.70 -13.61
C LEU A 168 1.21 4.72 -14.72
N ASP A 169 2.22 3.88 -14.45
CA ASP A 169 2.61 2.80 -15.36
C ASP A 169 1.43 1.82 -15.59
N GLN A 170 0.71 1.47 -14.53
CA GLN A 170 -0.46 0.58 -14.66
C GLN A 170 -1.56 1.19 -15.53
N TYR A 171 -1.87 2.49 -15.38
CA TYR A 171 -2.86 3.17 -16.23
C TYR A 171 -2.40 3.23 -17.69
N ARG A 172 -1.11 3.49 -17.96
CA ARG A 172 -0.56 3.46 -19.32
C ARG A 172 -0.68 2.09 -19.96
N ARG A 173 -0.38 1.03 -19.21
CA ARG A 173 -0.49 -0.35 -19.69
C ARG A 173 -1.95 -0.78 -19.90
N ALA A 174 -2.87 -0.27 -19.09
CA ALA A 174 -4.29 -0.54 -19.24
C ALA A 174 -4.85 -0.03 -20.59
N ALA A 175 -4.31 1.07 -21.11
CA ALA A 175 -4.69 1.56 -22.44
C ALA A 175 -4.43 0.51 -23.55
N GLY A 176 -3.34 -0.27 -23.42
CA GLY A 176 -3.06 -1.38 -24.34
C GLY A 176 -4.10 -2.50 -24.26
N TYR A 177 -4.65 -2.79 -23.05
CA TYR A 177 -5.73 -3.76 -22.90
C TYR A 177 -7.03 -3.26 -23.53
N VAL A 178 -7.33 -1.97 -23.35
CA VAL A 178 -8.49 -1.34 -24.00
C VAL A 178 -8.39 -1.45 -25.52
N ASP A 179 -7.23 -1.13 -26.10
CA ASP A 179 -6.99 -1.26 -27.56
C ASP A 179 -7.21 -2.69 -28.07
N ARG A 180 -6.65 -3.71 -27.38
CA ARG A 180 -6.83 -5.12 -27.71
C ARG A 180 -8.30 -5.54 -27.66
N ILE A 181 -9.03 -5.11 -26.64
CA ILE A 181 -10.46 -5.42 -26.50
C ILE A 181 -11.28 -4.73 -27.62
N LEU A 182 -10.96 -3.50 -27.96
CA LEU A 182 -11.62 -2.79 -29.07
C LEU A 182 -11.34 -3.45 -30.43
N ARG A 183 -10.25 -4.19 -30.56
CA ARG A 183 -9.92 -5.00 -31.75
C ARG A 183 -10.51 -6.42 -31.71
N GLY A 184 -11.30 -6.74 -30.69
CA GLY A 184 -12.08 -7.98 -30.62
C GLY A 184 -11.54 -9.05 -29.67
N GLU A 185 -10.43 -8.79 -28.93
CA GLU A 185 -9.98 -9.73 -27.90
C GLU A 185 -10.97 -9.74 -26.72
N LYS A 186 -11.16 -10.90 -26.12
CA LYS A 186 -12.10 -11.04 -25.00
C LYS A 186 -11.40 -10.72 -23.68
N PRO A 187 -12.01 -9.94 -22.77
CA PRO A 187 -11.48 -9.71 -21.43
C PRO A 187 -11.13 -10.99 -20.68
N ALA A 188 -11.93 -12.06 -20.87
CA ALA A 188 -11.74 -13.37 -20.27
C ALA A 188 -10.39 -14.02 -20.59
N ASP A 189 -9.80 -13.70 -21.74
CA ASP A 189 -8.54 -14.26 -22.23
C ASP A 189 -7.32 -13.38 -21.94
N LEU A 190 -7.54 -12.19 -21.39
CA LEU A 190 -6.49 -11.23 -21.00
C LEU A 190 -6.11 -11.40 -19.53
N PRO A 191 -4.90 -11.94 -19.21
CA PRO A 191 -4.51 -12.17 -17.82
C PRO A 191 -4.46 -10.90 -17.00
N ILE A 192 -4.82 -10.99 -15.72
CA ILE A 192 -4.64 -9.89 -14.77
C ILE A 192 -3.15 -9.64 -14.58
N GLN A 193 -2.71 -8.41 -14.81
CA GLN A 193 -1.33 -8.01 -14.63
C GLN A 193 -1.07 -7.57 -13.19
N GLN A 194 0.05 -8.01 -12.65
CA GLN A 194 0.60 -7.51 -11.40
C GLN A 194 1.56 -6.35 -11.66
N PRO A 195 1.86 -5.50 -10.64
CA PRO A 195 2.86 -4.45 -10.77
C PRO A 195 4.23 -5.04 -11.08
N THR A 196 4.94 -4.40 -12.01
CA THR A 196 6.33 -4.72 -12.33
C THR A 196 7.27 -3.57 -11.98
N LYS A 197 6.70 -2.40 -11.69
CA LYS A 197 7.43 -1.21 -11.26
C LYS A 197 6.93 -0.74 -9.92
N PHE A 198 7.88 -0.50 -9.02
CA PHE A 198 7.66 0.05 -7.68
C PHE A 198 8.45 1.35 -7.56
N GLU A 199 7.93 2.29 -6.80
CA GLU A 199 8.59 3.56 -6.50
C GLU A 199 8.89 3.65 -5.01
N LEU A 200 10.16 3.96 -4.68
CA LEU A 200 10.61 4.35 -3.35
C LEU A 200 10.75 5.87 -3.30
N VAL A 201 9.92 6.53 -2.51
CA VAL A 201 10.00 7.98 -2.31
C VAL A 201 10.31 8.29 -0.86
N ILE A 202 11.30 9.16 -0.62
CA ILE A 202 11.75 9.56 0.72
C ILE A 202 11.56 11.08 0.86
N ASN A 203 10.97 11.50 1.98
CA ASN A 203 10.78 12.91 2.30
C ASN A 203 11.78 13.36 3.36
N LEU A 204 12.83 14.09 2.92
CA LEU A 204 13.88 14.59 3.81
C LEU A 204 13.40 15.72 4.72
N LYS A 205 12.41 16.53 4.31
CA LYS A 205 11.80 17.53 5.20
C LYS A 205 11.19 16.86 6.43
N THR A 206 10.45 15.78 6.20
CA THR A 206 9.83 15.01 7.27
C THR A 206 10.88 14.26 8.10
N ALA A 207 11.90 13.68 7.48
CA ALA A 207 13.00 13.03 8.18
C ALA A 207 13.69 14.02 9.14
N LYS A 208 14.01 15.24 8.65
CA LYS A 208 14.61 16.32 9.46
C LYS A 208 13.69 16.74 10.61
N ALA A 209 12.40 16.93 10.34
CA ALA A 209 11.43 17.32 11.37
C ALA A 209 11.28 16.27 12.49
N MET A 210 11.43 14.99 12.14
CA MET A 210 11.37 13.87 13.08
C MET A 210 12.71 13.59 13.78
N GLY A 211 13.82 14.21 13.35
CA GLY A 211 15.17 13.89 13.82
C GLY A 211 15.64 12.49 13.38
N VAL A 212 15.17 12.04 12.23
CA VAL A 212 15.53 10.73 11.64
C VAL A 212 16.62 10.94 10.59
N THR A 213 17.72 10.21 10.72
CA THR A 213 18.78 10.18 9.72
C THR A 213 18.48 9.10 8.68
N VAL A 214 18.39 9.48 7.42
CA VAL A 214 18.21 8.54 6.31
C VAL A 214 19.60 8.07 5.84
N PRO A 215 19.85 6.73 5.81
CA PRO A 215 21.13 6.21 5.33
C PRO A 215 21.38 6.56 3.86
N GLU A 216 22.63 6.89 3.51
CA GLU A 216 23.01 7.19 2.12
C GLU A 216 22.69 6.04 1.15
N ALA A 217 22.92 4.80 1.58
CA ALA A 217 22.59 3.61 0.78
C ALA A 217 21.09 3.51 0.46
N LEU A 218 20.22 4.02 1.33
CA LEU A 218 18.79 4.07 1.09
C LEU A 218 18.41 5.24 0.16
N LEU A 219 19.05 6.39 0.32
CA LEU A 219 18.87 7.53 -0.59
C LEU A 219 19.30 7.19 -2.02
N ALA A 220 20.40 6.46 -2.19
CA ALA A 220 20.88 6.02 -3.50
C ALA A 220 19.91 5.07 -4.23
N ARG A 221 19.02 4.39 -3.49
CA ARG A 221 18.00 3.49 -4.04
C ARG A 221 16.64 4.17 -4.22
N ALA A 222 16.49 5.40 -3.76
CA ALA A 222 15.24 6.14 -3.88
C ALA A 222 15.02 6.59 -5.34
N ASP A 223 13.83 6.31 -5.87
CA ASP A 223 13.42 6.82 -7.19
C ASP A 223 13.16 8.33 -7.13
N LYS A 224 12.78 8.83 -5.95
CA LYS A 224 12.52 10.25 -5.71
C LYS A 224 12.82 10.65 -4.27
N VAL A 225 13.47 11.79 -4.12
CA VAL A 225 13.69 12.45 -2.83
C VAL A 225 12.94 13.79 -2.82
N ILE A 226 12.22 14.09 -1.74
CA ILE A 226 11.51 15.35 -1.50
C ILE A 226 12.33 16.15 -0.51
N GLU A 227 12.83 17.30 -0.96
CA GLU A 227 13.65 18.26 -0.21
C GLU A 227 12.83 19.48 0.24
#